data_35389d6d41e90e258f85d3db7f9149f7
#
_entry.id   35389d6d41e90e258f85d3db7f9149f7
#
_cell.length_a   1.000
_cell.length_b   1.000
_cell.length_c   1.000
_cell.angle_alpha   90.00
_cell.angle_beta   90.00
_cell.angle_gamma   90.00
#
_symmetry.space_group_name_H-M   'P 1'
#
loop_
_entity.id
_entity.type
_entity.pdbx_description
1 polymer ?
#
loop_
_entity_poly.entity_id
_entity_poly.type
_entity_poly.pdbx_seq_one_letter_code
_entity_poly.pdbx_strand_id
1 'polypeptide(L)'
;MSTAVKPEFSDFEVANLSLAGWGRKEISIAETEMPGLMAMRDKYADQSPLQGARIAGSLHMTIQTAVLIETLEALGAEVRWASCNIFSTQDHAAAAIAAAGTPVFAFKGESLSDYWAYTHRIMEWADGGTPNMMLDDGGDATMLVTLGSKAEQDASVLDNPESEEESVPVSYTHLTLPTNREV
;
A
#
# COMPACT_ATOMS: atom_id res chain seq x y z
N MET A 1 17.13 -27.50 -20.76
CA MET A 1 15.89 -26.83 -20.35
C MET A 1 16.31 -25.49 -19.81
N SER A 2 16.03 -24.42 -20.52
CA SER A 2 16.37 -23.05 -20.10
C SER A 2 15.37 -22.65 -19.00
N THR A 3 15.83 -22.53 -17.76
CA THR A 3 15.07 -21.92 -16.69
C THR A 3 15.00 -20.43 -17.00
N ALA A 4 13.88 -19.98 -17.55
CA ALA A 4 13.58 -18.56 -17.64
C ALA A 4 13.60 -18.01 -16.20
N VAL A 5 14.60 -17.21 -15.89
CA VAL A 5 14.63 -16.43 -14.63
C VAL A 5 13.45 -15.47 -14.75
N LYS A 6 12.44 -15.63 -13.88
CA LYS A 6 11.40 -14.62 -13.72
C LYS A 6 12.11 -13.30 -13.40
N PRO A 7 11.71 -12.18 -14.05
CA PRO A 7 12.22 -10.88 -13.61
C PRO A 7 11.99 -10.75 -12.09
N GLU A 8 13.06 -10.40 -11.40
CA GLU A 8 13.01 -10.28 -9.93
C GLU A 8 12.03 -9.17 -9.58
N PHE A 9 10.99 -9.51 -8.83
CA PHE A 9 10.00 -8.53 -8.37
C PHE A 9 10.70 -7.53 -7.44
N SER A 10 10.59 -6.25 -7.74
CA SER A 10 11.31 -5.17 -7.05
C SER A 10 10.43 -3.98 -6.66
N ASP A 11 9.09 -4.09 -6.86
CA ASP A 11 8.16 -3.01 -6.51
C ASP A 11 7.74 -3.08 -5.04
N PHE A 12 8.70 -2.96 -4.16
CA PHE A 12 8.50 -2.93 -2.70
C PHE A 12 9.63 -2.16 -2.01
N GLU A 13 9.38 -1.72 -0.78
CA GLU A 13 10.38 -1.16 0.13
C GLU A 13 10.15 -1.72 1.53
N VAL A 14 11.06 -2.55 2.03
CA VAL A 14 10.99 -3.21 3.33
C VAL A 14 12.34 -3.24 4.01
N ALA A 15 12.38 -3.29 5.34
CA ALA A 15 13.61 -3.25 6.11
C ALA A 15 14.59 -4.37 5.74
N ASN A 16 14.10 -5.60 5.61
CA ASN A 16 14.93 -6.77 5.33
C ASN A 16 14.10 -7.94 4.81
N LEU A 17 14.24 -8.25 3.53
CA LEU A 17 13.52 -9.34 2.87
C LEU A 17 13.84 -10.73 3.45
N SER A 18 15.00 -10.92 4.11
CA SER A 18 15.36 -12.19 4.74
C SER A 18 14.45 -12.58 5.91
N LEU A 19 13.66 -11.66 6.43
CA LEU A 19 12.65 -11.91 7.47
C LEU A 19 11.39 -12.59 6.94
N ALA A 20 11.22 -12.73 5.61
CA ALA A 20 10.01 -13.28 5.00
C ALA A 20 9.63 -14.68 5.51
N GLY A 21 10.62 -15.55 5.72
CA GLY A 21 10.37 -16.90 6.24
C GLY A 21 9.85 -16.92 7.67
N TRP A 22 10.25 -15.97 8.51
CA TRP A 22 9.66 -15.77 9.82
C TRP A 22 8.26 -15.17 9.69
N GLY A 23 8.11 -14.10 8.91
CA GLY A 23 6.83 -13.46 8.68
C GLY A 23 5.76 -14.44 8.22
N ARG A 24 6.08 -15.36 7.31
CA ARG A 24 5.15 -16.37 6.83
C ARG A 24 4.62 -17.27 7.96
N LYS A 25 5.45 -17.63 8.93
CA LYS A 25 5.03 -18.44 10.08
C LYS A 25 4.09 -17.68 11.00
N GLU A 26 4.40 -16.41 11.29
CA GLU A 26 3.58 -15.56 12.13
C GLU A 26 2.23 -15.26 11.47
N ILE A 27 2.20 -15.01 10.14
CA ILE A 27 0.96 -14.83 9.39
C ILE A 27 0.09 -16.10 9.44
N SER A 28 0.70 -17.30 9.35
CA SER A 28 -0.06 -18.55 9.44
C SER A 28 -0.68 -18.77 10.83
N ILE A 29 -0.06 -18.23 11.89
CA ILE A 29 -0.67 -18.21 13.22
C ILE A 29 -1.85 -17.22 13.25
N ALA A 30 -1.65 -16.00 12.72
CA ALA A 30 -2.68 -14.97 12.66
C ALA A 30 -3.93 -15.46 11.89
N GLU A 31 -3.78 -16.24 10.82
CA GLU A 31 -4.90 -16.87 10.09
C GLU A 31 -5.80 -17.68 11.02
N THR A 32 -5.24 -18.40 11.99
CA THR A 32 -6.02 -19.21 12.95
C THR A 32 -6.81 -18.35 13.94
N GLU A 33 -6.39 -17.11 14.15
CA GLU A 33 -7.02 -16.13 15.05
C GLU A 33 -8.04 -15.24 14.33
N MET A 34 -8.14 -15.35 12.98
CA MET A 34 -9.01 -14.54 12.14
C MET A 34 -10.04 -15.38 11.37
N PRO A 35 -10.85 -16.21 12.06
CA PRO A 35 -11.72 -17.19 11.41
C PRO A 35 -12.78 -16.55 10.50
N GLY A 36 -13.23 -15.33 10.80
CA GLY A 36 -14.19 -14.60 9.96
C GLY A 36 -13.60 -14.25 8.58
N LEU A 37 -12.36 -13.75 8.56
CA LEU A 37 -11.67 -13.40 7.31
C LEU A 37 -11.32 -14.64 6.50
N MET A 38 -10.86 -15.71 7.17
CA MET A 38 -10.56 -16.98 6.52
C MET A 38 -11.82 -17.62 5.91
N ALA A 39 -12.96 -17.56 6.60
CA ALA A 39 -14.24 -18.05 6.07
C ALA A 39 -14.69 -17.24 4.83
N MET A 40 -14.40 -15.94 4.78
CA MET A 40 -14.66 -15.11 3.59
C MET A 40 -13.76 -15.55 2.41
N ARG A 41 -12.47 -15.77 2.66
CA ARG A 41 -11.52 -16.28 1.67
C ARG A 41 -11.99 -17.62 1.12
N ASP A 42 -12.29 -18.60 1.99
CA ASP A 42 -12.71 -19.94 1.62
C ASP A 42 -14.02 -19.91 0.80
N LYS A 43 -14.94 -19.03 1.16
CA LYS A 43 -16.27 -18.99 0.51
C LYS A 43 -16.26 -18.32 -0.86
N TYR A 44 -15.42 -17.32 -1.06
CA TYR A 44 -15.54 -16.41 -2.18
C TYR A 44 -14.32 -16.38 -3.13
N ALA A 45 -13.17 -17.01 -2.78
CA ALA A 45 -11.98 -16.97 -3.61
C ALA A 45 -12.25 -17.46 -5.05
N ASP A 46 -12.96 -18.57 -5.21
CA ASP A 46 -13.30 -19.13 -6.55
C ASP A 46 -14.20 -18.21 -7.39
N GLN A 47 -14.89 -17.26 -6.75
CA GLN A 47 -15.80 -16.33 -7.41
C GLN A 47 -15.12 -15.03 -7.82
N SER A 48 -13.93 -14.76 -7.27
CA SER A 48 -13.13 -13.53 -7.48
C SER A 48 -13.97 -12.24 -7.45
N PRO A 49 -14.75 -11.99 -6.37
CA PRO A 49 -15.71 -10.88 -6.33
C PRO A 49 -15.04 -9.49 -6.38
N LEU A 50 -13.73 -9.42 -6.14
CA LEU A 50 -12.94 -8.21 -6.22
C LEU A 50 -12.12 -8.11 -7.53
N GLN A 51 -12.46 -8.92 -8.54
CA GLN A 51 -11.78 -8.82 -9.82
C GLN A 51 -11.93 -7.40 -10.42
N GLY A 52 -10.79 -6.78 -10.76
CA GLY A 52 -10.73 -5.41 -11.25
C GLY A 52 -10.70 -4.33 -10.16
N ALA A 53 -10.75 -4.72 -8.87
CA ALA A 53 -10.48 -3.81 -7.79
C ALA A 53 -8.96 -3.55 -7.70
N ARG A 54 -8.57 -2.28 -7.73
CA ARG A 54 -7.22 -1.79 -7.46
C ARG A 54 -7.24 -1.05 -6.13
N ILE A 55 -6.70 -1.68 -5.10
CA ILE A 55 -6.82 -1.20 -3.72
C ILE A 55 -5.50 -0.56 -3.27
N ALA A 56 -5.53 0.75 -3.01
CA ALA A 56 -4.49 1.42 -2.25
C ALA A 56 -4.80 1.28 -0.76
N GLY A 57 -3.95 0.58 -0.02
CA GLY A 57 -4.08 0.37 1.42
C GLY A 57 -3.10 1.22 2.21
N SER A 58 -3.61 2.03 3.13
CA SER A 58 -2.86 2.79 4.12
C SER A 58 -3.33 2.36 5.52
N LEU A 59 -2.73 1.31 6.04
CA LEU A 59 -3.08 0.72 7.33
C LEU A 59 -1.84 0.04 7.93
N HIS A 60 -1.76 -0.03 9.26
CA HIS A 60 -0.65 -0.65 9.99
C HIS A 60 -0.20 -1.97 9.36
N MET A 61 1.07 -2.08 8.93
CA MET A 61 1.59 -3.28 8.29
C MET A 61 1.97 -4.34 9.32
N THR A 62 0.95 -5.04 9.83
CA THR A 62 1.07 -6.12 10.83
C THR A 62 0.82 -7.49 10.22
N ILE A 63 1.03 -8.56 11.00
CA ILE A 63 0.68 -9.93 10.57
C ILE A 63 -0.80 -10.09 10.28
N GLN A 64 -1.69 -9.40 11.02
CA GLN A 64 -3.13 -9.42 10.76
C GLN A 64 -3.48 -8.70 9.46
N THR A 65 -2.81 -7.58 9.20
CA THR A 65 -2.97 -6.86 7.92
C THR A 65 -2.44 -7.69 6.76
N ALA A 66 -1.39 -8.46 6.95
CA ALA A 66 -0.92 -9.40 5.93
C ALA A 66 -1.99 -10.44 5.57
N VAL A 67 -2.71 -11.00 6.55
CA VAL A 67 -3.86 -11.89 6.29
C VAL A 67 -4.96 -11.16 5.51
N LEU A 68 -5.22 -9.89 5.81
CA LEU A 68 -6.18 -9.08 5.05
C LEU A 68 -5.72 -8.90 3.60
N ILE A 69 -4.48 -8.49 3.37
CA ILE A 69 -3.91 -8.30 2.02
C ILE A 69 -4.07 -9.58 1.19
N GLU A 70 -3.60 -10.70 1.71
CA GLU A 70 -3.70 -12.00 1.02
C GLU A 70 -5.16 -12.44 0.80
N THR A 71 -6.07 -12.02 1.66
CA THR A 71 -7.50 -12.29 1.45
C THR A 71 -8.06 -11.43 0.32
N LEU A 72 -7.72 -10.14 0.26
CA LEU A 72 -8.13 -9.26 -0.84
C LEU A 72 -7.63 -9.78 -2.19
N GLU A 73 -6.38 -10.22 -2.25
CA GLU A 73 -5.78 -10.81 -3.44
C GLU A 73 -6.43 -12.15 -3.82
N ALA A 74 -6.69 -13.03 -2.85
CA ALA A 74 -7.41 -14.29 -3.08
C ALA A 74 -8.82 -14.05 -3.61
N LEU A 75 -9.45 -12.93 -3.28
CA LEU A 75 -10.75 -12.51 -3.80
C LEU A 75 -10.65 -11.79 -5.16
N GLY A 76 -9.47 -11.63 -5.73
CA GLY A 76 -9.22 -11.13 -7.08
C GLY A 76 -8.79 -9.66 -7.17
N ALA A 77 -8.51 -8.98 -6.05
CA ALA A 77 -8.02 -7.61 -6.07
C ALA A 77 -6.52 -7.53 -6.44
N GLU A 78 -6.13 -6.43 -7.07
CA GLU A 78 -4.76 -5.94 -7.09
C GLU A 78 -4.55 -5.02 -5.88
N VAL A 79 -3.46 -5.19 -5.13
CA VAL A 79 -3.24 -4.47 -3.89
C VAL A 79 -1.88 -3.77 -3.90
N ARG A 80 -1.81 -2.55 -3.39
CA ARG A 80 -0.58 -1.84 -3.04
C ARG A 80 -0.71 -1.30 -1.63
N TRP A 81 0.31 -1.44 -0.80
CA TRP A 81 0.18 -1.21 0.63
C TRP A 81 1.30 -0.36 1.21
N ALA A 82 0.93 0.62 2.07
CA ALA A 82 1.84 1.36 2.93
C ALA A 82 1.33 1.31 4.38
N SER A 83 2.20 1.60 5.34
CA SER A 83 1.76 1.74 6.73
C SER A 83 1.16 3.13 6.96
N CYS A 84 0.12 3.21 7.78
CA CYS A 84 -0.45 4.49 8.24
C CYS A 84 0.26 5.06 9.48
N ASN A 85 1.41 4.49 9.88
CA ASN A 85 2.17 4.96 11.03
C ASN A 85 3.63 4.49 10.95
N ILE A 86 4.56 5.41 11.17
CA ILE A 86 6.01 5.18 11.03
C ILE A 86 6.62 4.16 12.01
N PHE A 87 5.92 3.79 13.08
CA PHE A 87 6.43 2.87 14.11
C PHE A 87 5.69 1.54 14.20
N SER A 88 4.53 1.40 13.53
CA SER A 88 3.64 0.25 13.73
C SER A 88 3.95 -0.96 12.87
N THR A 89 4.79 -0.81 11.85
CA THR A 89 5.14 -1.91 10.95
C THR A 89 5.83 -3.05 11.70
N GLN A 90 5.41 -4.26 11.40
CA GLN A 90 6.12 -5.49 11.74
C GLN A 90 6.95 -5.90 10.51
N ASP A 91 8.26 -5.67 10.54
CA ASP A 91 9.14 -5.84 9.37
C ASP A 91 9.09 -7.25 8.76
N HIS A 92 8.89 -8.27 9.58
CA HIS A 92 8.75 -9.65 9.10
C HIS A 92 7.43 -9.87 8.34
N ALA A 93 6.34 -9.16 8.71
CA ALA A 93 5.08 -9.20 7.97
C ALA A 93 5.23 -8.51 6.61
N ALA A 94 5.80 -7.30 6.57
CA ALA A 94 6.09 -6.59 5.33
C ALA A 94 6.99 -7.42 4.39
N ALA A 95 8.06 -8.03 4.94
CA ALA A 95 8.96 -8.90 4.18
C ALA A 95 8.25 -10.12 3.57
N ALA A 96 7.30 -10.74 4.30
CA ALA A 96 6.56 -11.90 3.80
C ALA A 96 5.64 -11.52 2.63
N ILE A 97 4.96 -10.39 2.71
CA ILE A 97 4.08 -9.85 1.66
C ILE A 97 4.90 -9.46 0.42
N ALA A 98 6.03 -8.75 0.61
CA ALA A 98 6.94 -8.42 -0.50
C ALA A 98 7.49 -9.68 -1.19
N ALA A 99 7.91 -10.70 -0.42
CA ALA A 99 8.41 -11.95 -0.97
C ALA A 99 7.34 -12.77 -1.73
N ALA A 100 6.06 -12.57 -1.40
CA ALA A 100 4.94 -13.16 -2.14
C ALA A 100 4.66 -12.46 -3.48
N GLY A 101 5.22 -11.26 -3.68
CA GLY A 101 5.10 -10.49 -4.93
C GLY A 101 4.07 -9.36 -4.87
N THR A 102 3.61 -9.00 -3.68
CA THR A 102 2.70 -7.88 -3.46
C THR A 102 3.49 -6.59 -3.23
N PRO A 103 3.16 -5.49 -3.92
CA PRO A 103 3.74 -4.19 -3.67
C PRO A 103 3.44 -3.70 -2.24
N VAL A 104 4.47 -3.59 -1.42
CA VAL A 104 4.39 -3.11 -0.04
C VAL A 104 5.56 -2.20 0.29
N PHE A 105 5.25 -1.05 0.86
CA PHE A 105 6.20 0.02 1.18
C PHE A 105 6.03 0.36 2.66
N ALA A 106 6.76 -0.33 3.52
CA ALA A 106 6.68 -0.14 4.97
C ALA A 106 7.86 -0.78 5.70
N PHE A 107 8.45 -0.07 6.63
CA PHE A 107 9.36 -0.61 7.63
C PHE A 107 9.25 0.16 8.96
N LYS A 108 9.59 -0.50 10.03
CA LYS A 108 9.50 0.12 11.35
C LYS A 108 10.55 1.21 11.52
N GLY A 109 10.11 2.43 11.84
CA GLY A 109 10.99 3.56 12.04
C GLY A 109 11.35 4.29 10.75
N GLU A 110 10.53 4.19 9.71
CA GLU A 110 10.62 5.02 8.52
C GLU A 110 10.56 6.51 8.89
N SER A 111 11.23 7.36 8.13
CA SER A 111 11.14 8.81 8.31
C SER A 111 9.79 9.35 7.83
N LEU A 112 9.40 10.56 8.23
CA LEU A 112 8.22 11.21 7.67
C LEU A 112 8.32 11.40 6.16
N SER A 113 9.51 11.60 5.63
CA SER A 113 9.73 11.67 4.18
C SER A 113 9.44 10.34 3.49
N ASP A 114 9.89 9.21 4.07
CA ASP A 114 9.60 7.87 3.55
C ASP A 114 8.10 7.59 3.61
N TYR A 115 7.47 7.89 4.74
CA TYR A 115 6.03 7.72 4.97
C TYR A 115 5.19 8.37 3.87
N TRP A 116 5.45 9.64 3.56
CA TRP A 116 4.71 10.37 2.52
C TRP A 116 5.07 9.89 1.10
N ALA A 117 6.33 9.52 0.87
CA ALA A 117 6.74 8.89 -0.38
C ALA A 117 6.01 7.57 -0.61
N TYR A 118 5.85 6.75 0.42
CA TYR A 118 5.15 5.47 0.35
C TYR A 118 3.64 5.65 0.19
N THR A 119 3.04 6.61 0.91
CA THR A 119 1.64 6.99 0.74
C THR A 119 1.34 7.44 -0.69
N HIS A 120 2.27 8.16 -1.33
CA HIS A 120 2.15 8.50 -2.73
C HIS A 120 2.31 7.28 -3.64
N ARG A 121 3.30 6.44 -3.36
CA ARG A 121 3.66 5.29 -4.21
C ARG A 121 2.55 4.23 -4.29
N ILE A 122 1.69 4.09 -3.28
CA ILE A 122 0.53 3.20 -3.37
C ILE A 122 -0.55 3.69 -4.33
N MET A 123 -0.50 4.94 -4.77
CA MET A 123 -1.42 5.51 -5.77
C MET A 123 -0.99 5.24 -7.21
N GLU A 124 0.23 4.73 -7.44
CA GLU A 124 0.81 4.52 -8.76
C GLU A 124 0.86 3.04 -9.12
N TRP A 125 0.27 2.66 -10.25
CA TRP A 125 0.38 1.31 -10.80
C TRP A 125 1.41 1.28 -11.93
N ALA A 126 2.08 0.12 -12.10
CA ALA A 126 3.14 -0.06 -13.10
C ALA A 126 2.67 0.18 -14.55
N ASP A 127 1.39 0.05 -14.82
CA ASP A 127 0.77 0.33 -16.12
C ASP A 127 0.34 1.80 -16.31
N GLY A 128 0.69 2.68 -15.36
CA GLY A 128 0.26 4.08 -15.35
C GLY A 128 -1.18 4.28 -14.86
N GLY A 129 -1.84 3.22 -14.39
CA GLY A 129 -3.16 3.29 -13.78
C GLY A 129 -3.14 3.83 -12.36
N THR A 130 -4.33 3.97 -11.78
CA THR A 130 -4.56 4.48 -10.43
C THR A 130 -5.45 3.53 -9.64
N PRO A 131 -5.51 3.61 -8.30
CA PRO A 131 -6.48 2.85 -7.52
C PRO A 131 -7.91 3.27 -7.85
N ASN A 132 -8.83 2.34 -7.76
CA ASN A 132 -10.26 2.61 -7.80
C ASN A 132 -10.95 2.36 -6.45
N MET A 133 -10.20 1.85 -5.48
CA MET A 133 -10.62 1.68 -4.09
C MET A 133 -9.48 2.09 -3.15
N MET A 134 -9.84 2.60 -1.98
CA MET A 134 -8.88 2.96 -0.93
C MET A 134 -9.35 2.37 0.39
N LEU A 135 -8.39 1.82 1.15
CA LEU A 135 -8.56 1.44 2.53
C LEU A 135 -7.56 2.28 3.33
N ASP A 136 -8.06 3.24 4.09
CA ASP A 136 -7.24 4.27 4.72
C ASP A 136 -7.60 4.41 6.21
N ASP A 137 -6.63 4.18 7.08
CA ASP A 137 -6.76 4.35 8.52
C ASP A 137 -5.98 5.60 8.96
N GLY A 138 -6.69 6.56 9.52
CA GLY A 138 -6.16 7.87 9.89
C GLY A 138 -6.48 8.98 8.87
N GLY A 139 -6.66 8.66 7.60
CA GLY A 139 -7.12 9.62 6.58
C GLY A 139 -6.02 10.32 5.81
N ASP A 140 -4.74 10.01 6.02
CA ASP A 140 -3.61 10.70 5.37
C ASP A 140 -3.57 10.46 3.86
N ALA A 141 -3.84 9.24 3.41
CA ALA A 141 -3.93 8.93 1.99
C ALA A 141 -5.13 9.64 1.34
N THR A 142 -6.26 9.71 2.04
CA THR A 142 -7.45 10.45 1.61
C THR A 142 -7.18 11.95 1.55
N MET A 143 -6.45 12.49 2.52
CA MET A 143 -6.04 13.90 2.55
C MET A 143 -5.14 14.21 1.35
N LEU A 144 -4.14 13.37 1.07
CA LEU A 144 -3.23 13.53 -0.08
C LEU A 144 -4.02 13.62 -1.41
N VAL A 145 -4.95 12.70 -1.64
CA VAL A 145 -5.79 12.70 -2.87
C VAL A 145 -6.69 13.93 -2.93
N THR A 146 -7.29 14.30 -1.80
CA THR A 146 -8.20 15.46 -1.73
C THR A 146 -7.43 16.77 -1.97
N LEU A 147 -6.25 16.92 -1.37
CA LEU A 147 -5.38 18.07 -1.56
C LEU A 147 -4.87 18.15 -2.99
N GLY A 148 -4.43 17.02 -3.56
CA GLY A 148 -4.02 16.93 -4.95
C GLY A 148 -5.12 17.34 -5.93
N SER A 149 -6.36 16.88 -5.72
CA SER A 149 -7.50 17.25 -6.54
C SER A 149 -7.86 18.75 -6.45
N LYS A 150 -7.71 19.36 -5.27
CA LYS A 150 -7.87 20.82 -5.12
C LYS A 150 -6.75 21.57 -5.84
N ALA A 151 -5.51 21.10 -5.72
CA ALA A 151 -4.35 21.74 -6.33
C ALA A 151 -4.37 21.66 -7.88
N GLU A 152 -4.98 20.62 -8.46
CA GLU A 152 -5.24 20.55 -9.91
C GLU A 152 -6.17 21.69 -10.39
N GLN A 153 -7.05 22.18 -9.53
CA GLN A 153 -7.98 23.27 -9.85
C GLN A 153 -7.40 24.65 -9.52
N ASP A 154 -6.68 24.74 -8.40
CA ASP A 154 -6.04 25.96 -7.91
C ASP A 154 -4.76 25.59 -7.14
N ALA A 155 -3.61 25.77 -7.78
CA ALA A 155 -2.31 25.45 -7.18
C ALA A 155 -2.00 26.31 -5.93
N SER A 156 -2.67 27.45 -5.76
CA SER A 156 -2.43 28.34 -4.59
C SER A 156 -2.84 27.72 -3.25
N VAL A 157 -3.64 26.65 -3.26
CA VAL A 157 -3.99 25.89 -2.03
C VAL A 157 -2.76 25.24 -1.38
N LEU A 158 -1.66 25.13 -2.11
CA LEU A 158 -0.40 24.57 -1.62
C LEU A 158 0.54 25.62 -1.01
N ASP A 159 0.25 26.94 -1.19
CA ASP A 159 1.17 28.01 -0.81
C ASP A 159 1.19 28.29 0.69
N ASN A 160 0.12 27.94 1.42
CA ASN A 160 -0.03 28.24 2.83
C ASN A 160 -0.62 27.03 3.58
N PRO A 161 0.19 26.01 3.88
CA PRO A 161 -0.28 24.88 4.68
C PRO A 161 -0.67 25.36 6.08
N GLU A 162 -1.84 24.96 6.56
CA GLU A 162 -2.37 25.35 7.88
C GLU A 162 -1.86 24.47 9.02
N SER A 163 -1.23 23.33 8.69
CA SER A 163 -0.69 22.36 9.67
C SER A 163 0.64 21.74 9.20
N GLU A 164 1.39 21.13 10.12
CA GLU A 164 2.58 20.33 9.77
C GLU A 164 2.18 19.12 8.90
N GLU A 165 1.01 18.55 9.12
CA GLU A 165 0.45 17.44 8.34
C GLU A 165 0.14 17.85 6.89
N GLU A 166 -0.20 19.11 6.64
CA GLU A 166 -0.39 19.64 5.30
C GLU A 166 0.92 20.06 4.62
N SER A 167 1.92 20.49 5.38
CA SER A 167 3.16 21.02 4.82
C SER A 167 4.01 19.96 4.12
N VAL A 168 3.98 18.72 4.56
CA VAL A 168 4.74 17.62 3.96
C VAL A 168 4.07 17.10 2.67
N PRO A 169 2.75 16.77 2.65
CA PRO A 169 2.06 16.43 1.40
C PRO A 169 2.10 17.55 0.35
N VAL A 170 2.08 18.82 0.78
CA VAL A 170 2.27 19.98 -0.12
C VAL A 170 3.59 19.90 -0.88
N SER A 171 4.70 19.60 -0.20
CA SER A 171 6.00 19.47 -0.86
C SER A 171 6.02 18.31 -1.86
N TYR A 172 5.35 17.18 -1.56
CA TYR A 172 5.22 16.04 -2.49
C TYR A 172 4.29 16.35 -3.65
N THR A 173 3.17 17.01 -3.41
CA THR A 173 2.19 17.38 -4.46
C THR A 173 2.81 18.32 -5.49
N HIS A 174 3.65 19.26 -5.06
CA HIS A 174 4.41 20.14 -5.97
C HIS A 174 5.39 19.38 -6.86
N LEU A 175 5.95 18.24 -6.39
CA LEU A 175 6.92 17.45 -7.14
C LEU A 175 6.26 16.47 -8.13
N THR A 176 5.00 16.12 -7.93
CA THR A 176 4.37 14.96 -8.57
C THR A 176 3.10 15.27 -9.35
N LEU A 177 2.58 16.51 -9.28
CA LEU A 177 1.48 16.90 -10.16
C LEU A 177 1.93 16.77 -11.64
N PRO A 178 1.27 15.91 -12.44
CA PRO A 178 1.58 15.83 -13.87
C PRO A 178 1.30 17.20 -14.50
N THR A 179 2.34 17.83 -14.99
CA THR A 179 2.26 19.13 -15.68
C THR A 179 1.57 19.06 -17.04
N ASN A 180 1.07 17.88 -17.44
CA ASN A 180 0.38 17.69 -18.71
C ASN A 180 -0.74 16.66 -18.57
N ARG A 181 -1.97 17.13 -18.37
CA ARG A 181 -3.14 16.51 -19.00
C ARG A 181 -3.48 17.34 -20.22
N GLU A 182 -2.95 16.95 -21.37
CA GLU A 182 -3.59 17.31 -22.63
C GLU A 182 -4.96 16.61 -22.66
N VAL A 183 -5.99 17.43 -22.82
CA VAL A 183 -7.40 17.05 -23.01
C VAL A 183 -7.58 16.34 -24.35
#